data_df3323f117f9473752098c9ec3cb01e3
#
_entry.id   df3323f117f9473752098c9ec3cb01e3
#
_cell.length_a   1.000
_cell.length_b   1.000
_cell.length_c   1.000
_cell.angle_alpha   90.00
_cell.angle_beta   90.00
_cell.angle_gamma   90.00
#
_symmetry.space_group_name_H-M   'P 1'
#
loop_
_entity.id
_entity.type
_entity.pdbx_description
1 polymer ?
#
loop_
_entity_poly.entity_id
_entity_poly.type
_entity_poly.pdbx_seq_one_letter_code
_entity_poly.pdbx_strand_id
1 'polypeptide(L)'
;MLKIIIILLKYINSYIIYSFLVILLLLSSPLKIVKAQNIRLIQDAEIELYIREWVEPILKVAGLSPNSVNIYIVNDNTINAFVAGGQNIFINTGLILAAKEVNALIGVLAHEVGHISGGHLNRTINSMKRAKETVTIATITTAGLMAASKAAGLDTPSGIAKLATLGPSIAERNFYKHTRQNEKYADAAAIEYMTAVNRSCIP
;
A
#
# COMPACT_ATOMS: atom_id res chain seq x y z
N MET A 1 -45.90 -32.74 26.97
CA MET A 1 -45.85 -31.59 26.04
C MET A 1 -45.30 -30.30 26.70
N LEU A 2 -45.88 -29.86 27.82
CA LEU A 2 -45.49 -28.59 28.49
C LEU A 2 -44.00 -28.53 28.92
N LYS A 3 -43.42 -29.61 29.44
CA LYS A 3 -42.01 -29.69 29.86
C LYS A 3 -41.03 -29.51 28.70
N ILE A 4 -41.33 -30.01 27.50
CA ILE A 4 -40.51 -29.88 26.29
C ILE A 4 -40.50 -28.44 25.80
N ILE A 5 -41.66 -27.77 25.84
CA ILE A 5 -41.77 -26.35 25.42
C ILE A 5 -40.98 -25.46 26.37
N ILE A 6 -40.96 -25.69 27.67
CA ILE A 6 -40.22 -24.94 28.67
C ILE A 6 -38.70 -25.12 28.45
N ILE A 7 -38.25 -26.34 28.14
CA ILE A 7 -36.84 -26.63 27.84
C ILE A 7 -36.39 -25.91 26.54
N LEU A 8 -37.21 -25.98 25.48
CA LEU A 8 -36.95 -25.28 24.22
C LEU A 8 -36.84 -23.74 24.38
N LEU A 9 -37.78 -23.15 25.16
CA LEU A 9 -37.77 -21.71 25.45
C LEU A 9 -36.50 -21.30 26.23
N LYS A 10 -36.03 -22.15 27.15
CA LYS A 10 -34.81 -21.90 27.92
C LYS A 10 -33.55 -21.94 27.05
N TYR A 11 -33.49 -22.84 26.07
CA TYR A 11 -32.38 -22.89 25.09
C TYR A 11 -32.41 -21.71 24.14
N ILE A 12 -33.56 -21.32 23.60
CA ILE A 12 -33.73 -20.17 22.71
C ILE A 12 -33.30 -18.88 23.42
N ASN A 13 -33.69 -18.68 24.68
CA ASN A 13 -33.32 -17.51 25.47
C ASN A 13 -31.85 -17.48 25.75
N SER A 14 -31.20 -18.62 25.99
CA SER A 14 -29.76 -18.74 26.17
C SER A 14 -28.99 -18.35 24.89
N TYR A 15 -29.40 -18.81 23.72
CA TYR A 15 -28.75 -18.45 22.43
C TYR A 15 -28.89 -16.95 22.13
N ILE A 16 -30.04 -16.34 22.42
CA ILE A 16 -30.24 -14.90 22.26
C ILE A 16 -29.29 -14.10 23.17
N ILE A 17 -29.18 -14.53 24.43
CA ILE A 17 -28.26 -13.87 25.39
C ILE A 17 -26.79 -14.00 24.94
N TYR A 18 -26.36 -15.19 24.50
CA TYR A 18 -24.97 -15.38 23.99
C TYR A 18 -24.72 -14.58 22.72
N SER A 19 -25.65 -14.53 21.78
CA SER A 19 -25.49 -13.72 20.56
C SER A 19 -25.40 -12.22 20.88
N PHE A 20 -26.20 -11.75 21.83
CA PHE A 20 -26.14 -10.36 22.29
C PHE A 20 -24.83 -10.03 22.99
N LEU A 21 -24.32 -10.93 23.83
CA LEU A 21 -23.01 -10.80 24.48
C LEU A 21 -21.85 -10.76 23.46
N VAL A 22 -21.90 -11.61 22.43
CA VAL A 22 -20.89 -11.61 21.36
C VAL A 22 -20.93 -10.30 20.55
N ILE A 23 -22.12 -9.81 20.22
CA ILE A 23 -22.29 -8.52 19.54
C ILE A 23 -21.78 -7.38 20.42
N LEU A 24 -22.10 -7.39 21.72
CA LEU A 24 -21.61 -6.38 22.67
C LEU A 24 -20.07 -6.40 22.79
N LEU A 25 -19.47 -7.60 22.79
CA LEU A 25 -18.01 -7.78 22.81
C LEU A 25 -17.35 -7.27 21.52
N LEU A 26 -17.97 -7.48 20.36
CA LEU A 26 -17.49 -6.96 19.08
C LEU A 26 -17.60 -5.43 19.00
N LEU A 27 -18.66 -4.86 19.58
CA LEU A 27 -18.86 -3.41 19.64
C LEU A 27 -17.93 -2.72 20.66
N SER A 28 -17.47 -3.45 21.68
CA SER A 28 -16.54 -2.93 22.69
C SER A 28 -15.06 -2.96 22.27
N SER A 29 -14.75 -3.52 21.09
CA SER A 29 -13.39 -3.46 20.55
C SER A 29 -12.99 -1.99 20.34
N PRO A 30 -11.88 -1.49 20.94
CA PRO A 30 -11.46 -0.12 20.73
C PRO A 30 -11.14 0.05 19.24
N LEU A 31 -11.96 0.81 18.53
CA LEU A 31 -11.64 1.29 17.21
C LEU A 31 -10.33 2.08 17.34
N LYS A 32 -9.22 1.50 16.90
CA LYS A 32 -7.97 2.25 16.78
C LYS A 32 -8.23 3.32 15.73
N ILE A 33 -8.50 4.55 16.19
CA ILE A 33 -8.55 5.72 15.33
C ILE A 33 -7.13 5.87 14.80
N VAL A 34 -6.92 5.49 13.54
CA VAL A 34 -5.68 5.78 12.81
C VAL A 34 -5.67 7.29 12.64
N LYS A 35 -4.87 7.96 13.47
CA LYS A 35 -4.66 9.39 13.36
C LYS A 35 -3.95 9.65 12.03
N ALA A 36 -4.62 10.27 11.09
CA ALA A 36 -3.99 10.72 9.86
C ALA A 36 -2.84 11.65 10.25
N GLN A 37 -1.61 11.30 9.85
CA GLN A 37 -0.48 12.20 10.02
C GLN A 37 -0.71 13.41 9.11
N ASN A 38 -0.82 14.59 9.71
CA ASN A 38 -0.85 15.84 8.96
C ASN A 38 0.53 16.04 8.33
N ILE A 39 0.61 15.87 7.02
CA ILE A 39 1.80 16.20 6.24
C ILE A 39 1.96 17.72 6.32
N ARG A 40 3.06 18.18 6.91
CA ARG A 40 3.40 19.61 6.98
C ARG A 40 4.27 19.93 5.77
N LEU A 41 3.73 20.69 4.82
CA LEU A 41 4.49 21.18 3.68
C LEU A 41 5.25 22.45 4.07
N ILE A 42 6.48 22.56 3.58
CA ILE A 42 7.26 23.78 3.59
C ILE A 42 7.07 24.44 2.24
N GLN A 43 6.67 25.68 2.23
CA GLN A 43 6.56 26.52 1.05
C GLN A 43 7.76 27.48 1.04
N ASP A 44 8.81 27.07 0.34
CA ASP A 44 10.02 27.87 0.11
C ASP A 44 10.27 27.92 -1.38
N ALA A 45 9.93 29.06 -1.98
CA ALA A 45 9.99 29.23 -3.43
C ALA A 45 11.44 29.15 -3.98
N GLU A 46 12.44 29.50 -3.18
CA GLU A 46 13.83 29.44 -3.61
C GLU A 46 14.33 27.99 -3.66
N ILE A 47 14.07 27.21 -2.61
CA ILE A 47 14.46 25.78 -2.59
C ILE A 47 13.69 25.00 -3.65
N GLU A 48 12.37 25.26 -3.80
CA GLU A 48 11.56 24.61 -4.83
C GLU A 48 12.08 24.93 -6.24
N LEU A 49 12.53 26.17 -6.49
CA LEU A 49 13.09 26.57 -7.77
C LEU A 49 14.38 25.81 -8.09
N TYR A 50 15.33 25.74 -7.14
CA TYR A 50 16.58 25.01 -7.34
C TYR A 50 16.34 23.51 -7.58
N ILE A 51 15.47 22.89 -6.78
CA ILE A 51 15.14 21.47 -7.00
C ILE A 51 14.51 21.26 -8.37
N ARG A 52 13.63 22.17 -8.80
CA ARG A 52 13.00 22.11 -10.12
C ARG A 52 14.02 22.24 -11.25
N GLU A 53 14.96 23.17 -11.16
CA GLU A 53 16.05 23.33 -12.13
C GLU A 53 16.90 22.06 -12.26
N TRP A 54 17.15 21.37 -11.14
CA TRP A 54 17.93 20.13 -11.17
C TRP A 54 17.17 18.95 -11.75
N VAL A 55 15.88 18.87 -11.54
CA VAL A 55 15.05 17.74 -11.97
C VAL A 55 14.51 17.92 -13.39
N GLU A 56 14.33 19.14 -13.86
CA GLU A 56 13.74 19.41 -15.16
C GLU A 56 14.43 18.70 -16.34
N PRO A 57 15.77 18.65 -16.45
CA PRO A 57 16.45 17.86 -17.49
C PRO A 57 16.11 16.37 -17.43
N ILE A 58 15.99 15.82 -16.21
CA ILE A 58 15.63 14.42 -15.96
C ILE A 58 14.19 14.15 -16.41
N LEU A 59 13.25 15.04 -16.07
CA LEU A 59 11.86 14.93 -16.52
C LEU A 59 11.76 14.90 -18.04
N LYS A 60 12.52 15.74 -18.72
CA LYS A 60 12.55 15.78 -20.20
C LYS A 60 13.07 14.47 -20.80
N VAL A 61 14.15 13.91 -20.24
CA VAL A 61 14.69 12.62 -20.69
C VAL A 61 13.71 11.48 -20.41
N ALA A 62 13.02 11.53 -19.27
CA ALA A 62 11.97 10.57 -18.91
C ALA A 62 10.69 10.69 -19.78
N GLY A 63 10.62 11.65 -20.70
CA GLY A 63 9.44 11.89 -21.53
C GLY A 63 8.27 12.52 -20.78
N LEU A 64 8.54 13.15 -19.64
CA LEU A 64 7.54 13.82 -18.82
C LEU A 64 7.55 15.33 -19.06
N SER A 65 6.37 15.94 -19.09
CA SER A 65 6.29 17.40 -19.10
C SER A 65 6.70 17.96 -17.75
N PRO A 66 7.68 18.88 -17.67
CA PRO A 66 8.07 19.50 -16.40
C PRO A 66 6.91 20.15 -15.63
N ASN A 67 5.92 20.67 -16.36
CA ASN A 67 4.75 21.31 -15.76
C ASN A 67 3.70 20.32 -15.23
N SER A 68 3.81 19.02 -15.56
CA SER A 68 2.89 18.00 -15.09
C SER A 68 3.34 17.34 -13.78
N VAL A 69 4.60 17.60 -13.35
CA VAL A 69 5.17 17.05 -12.13
C VAL A 69 5.29 18.16 -11.09
N ASN A 70 4.63 17.97 -9.95
CA ASN A 70 4.75 18.88 -8.83
C ASN A 70 5.78 18.35 -7.83
N ILE A 71 6.51 19.27 -7.20
CA ILE A 71 7.51 18.96 -6.17
C ILE A 71 7.08 19.64 -4.89
N TYR A 72 7.06 18.88 -3.79
CA TYR A 72 6.66 19.37 -2.48
C TYR A 72 7.74 19.03 -1.45
N ILE A 73 8.06 19.97 -0.58
CA ILE A 73 8.98 19.76 0.54
C ILE A 73 8.15 19.46 1.78
N VAL A 74 8.45 18.34 2.42
CA VAL A 74 7.76 17.89 3.65
C VAL A 74 8.66 18.17 4.85
N ASN A 75 8.13 18.83 5.86
CA ASN A 75 8.82 19.03 7.13
C ASN A 75 8.83 17.72 7.93
N ASP A 76 9.78 16.85 7.59
CA ASP A 76 10.01 15.56 8.21
C ASP A 76 11.50 15.25 8.21
N ASN A 77 12.04 14.86 9.38
CA ASN A 77 13.47 14.60 9.57
C ASN A 77 13.92 13.23 9.04
N THR A 78 13.00 12.40 8.52
CA THR A 78 13.36 11.11 7.91
C THR A 78 14.02 11.32 6.55
N ILE A 79 15.03 10.50 6.25
CA ILE A 79 15.70 10.49 4.95
C ILE A 79 14.78 9.76 3.97
N ASN A 80 13.93 10.50 3.25
CA ASN A 80 12.97 9.91 2.34
C ASN A 80 12.56 10.87 1.23
N ALA A 81 12.19 10.31 0.06
CA ALA A 81 11.38 10.93 -0.97
C ALA A 81 10.37 9.91 -1.47
N PHE A 82 9.25 10.33 -2.03
CA PHE A 82 8.23 9.41 -2.54
C PHE A 82 7.30 10.09 -3.54
N VAL A 83 6.72 9.29 -4.44
CA VAL A 83 5.67 9.71 -5.36
C VAL A 83 4.30 9.36 -4.79
N ALA A 84 3.37 10.33 -4.79
CA ALA A 84 1.98 10.10 -4.39
C ALA A 84 1.00 10.97 -5.19
N GLY A 85 -0.27 10.58 -5.21
CA GLY A 85 -1.34 11.40 -5.80
C GLY A 85 -1.16 11.71 -7.29
N GLY A 86 -0.59 10.79 -8.07
CA GLY A 86 -0.33 10.96 -9.49
C GLY A 86 1.13 11.28 -9.78
N GLN A 87 1.42 12.51 -10.22
CA GLN A 87 2.78 12.95 -10.59
C GLN A 87 3.33 13.98 -9.58
N ASN A 88 3.13 13.74 -8.29
CA ASN A 88 3.66 14.61 -7.25
C ASN A 88 4.83 13.90 -6.54
N ILE A 89 5.97 14.57 -6.47
CA ILE A 89 7.17 14.14 -5.74
C ILE A 89 7.19 14.87 -4.41
N PHE A 90 7.28 14.13 -3.32
CA PHE A 90 7.42 14.64 -1.97
C PHE A 90 8.84 14.37 -1.49
N ILE A 91 9.52 15.40 -0.96
CA ILE A 91 10.90 15.33 -0.50
C ILE A 91 10.92 15.75 0.96
N ASN A 92 11.36 14.86 1.83
CA ASN A 92 11.50 15.17 3.24
C ASN A 92 12.73 16.05 3.49
N THR A 93 12.61 17.01 4.42
CA THR A 93 13.73 17.85 4.83
C THR A 93 14.95 17.04 5.30
N GLY A 94 14.69 15.88 5.94
CA GLY A 94 15.76 14.98 6.36
C GLY A 94 16.63 14.49 5.20
N LEU A 95 16.06 14.23 4.02
CA LEU A 95 16.82 13.86 2.83
C LEU A 95 17.69 15.02 2.32
N ILE A 96 17.11 16.22 2.25
CA ILE A 96 17.84 17.42 1.78
C ILE A 96 19.05 17.70 2.69
N LEU A 97 18.86 17.62 3.99
CA LEU A 97 19.91 17.87 4.98
C LEU A 97 20.98 16.75 5.03
N ALA A 98 20.61 15.52 4.72
CA ALA A 98 21.50 14.37 4.72
C ALA A 98 22.32 14.26 3.42
N ALA A 99 21.84 14.84 2.33
CA ALA A 99 22.52 14.81 1.04
C ALA A 99 23.84 15.62 1.12
N LYS A 100 24.97 14.93 1.10
CA LYS A 100 26.31 15.56 1.13
C LYS A 100 26.63 16.30 -0.17
N GLU A 101 26.04 15.83 -1.25
CA GLU A 101 26.25 16.36 -2.60
C GLU A 101 24.91 16.48 -3.33
N VAL A 102 24.80 17.50 -4.17
CA VAL A 102 23.61 17.75 -4.98
C VAL A 102 23.29 16.56 -5.88
N ASN A 103 24.31 15.89 -6.43
CA ASN A 103 24.10 14.73 -7.29
C ASN A 103 23.46 13.54 -6.56
N ALA A 104 23.70 13.37 -5.26
CA ALA A 104 23.05 12.34 -4.47
C ALA A 104 21.55 12.61 -4.35
N LEU A 105 21.15 13.87 -4.10
CA LEU A 105 19.73 14.25 -4.08
C LEU A 105 19.09 14.07 -5.46
N ILE A 106 19.78 14.51 -6.52
CA ILE A 106 19.28 14.36 -7.89
C ILE A 106 19.11 12.88 -8.28
N GLY A 107 20.02 12.01 -7.84
CA GLY A 107 19.90 10.56 -8.04
C GLY A 107 18.64 9.97 -7.43
N VAL A 108 18.31 10.37 -6.18
CA VAL A 108 17.04 9.98 -5.55
C VAL A 108 15.84 10.51 -6.34
N LEU A 109 15.91 11.77 -6.77
CA LEU A 109 14.81 12.37 -7.56
C LEU A 109 14.66 11.70 -8.94
N ALA A 110 15.78 11.28 -9.56
CA ALA A 110 15.73 10.50 -10.80
C ALA A 110 15.04 9.13 -10.61
N HIS A 111 15.27 8.49 -9.45
CA HIS A 111 14.57 7.26 -9.07
C HIS A 111 13.05 7.50 -8.92
N GLU A 112 12.64 8.58 -8.23
CA GLU A 112 11.23 8.95 -8.11
C GLU A 112 10.59 9.27 -9.48
N VAL A 113 11.32 9.95 -10.37
CA VAL A 113 10.90 10.16 -11.76
C VAL A 113 10.74 8.83 -12.50
N GLY A 114 11.61 7.85 -12.23
CA GLY A 114 11.46 6.47 -12.73
C GLY A 114 10.15 5.82 -12.29
N HIS A 115 9.71 6.06 -11.06
CA HIS A 115 8.41 5.60 -10.60
C HIS A 115 7.24 6.25 -11.35
N ILE A 116 7.33 7.55 -11.65
CA ILE A 116 6.32 8.27 -12.41
C ILE A 116 6.25 7.75 -13.85
N SER A 117 7.38 7.74 -14.55
CA SER A 117 7.48 7.31 -15.96
C SER A 117 7.07 5.86 -16.16
N GLY A 118 7.42 4.99 -15.20
CA GLY A 118 6.99 3.60 -15.16
C GLY A 118 5.52 3.39 -14.81
N GLY A 119 4.80 4.42 -14.38
CA GLY A 119 3.41 4.30 -13.94
C GLY A 119 3.23 3.41 -12.70
N HIS A 120 4.25 3.35 -11.83
CA HIS A 120 4.34 2.39 -10.73
C HIS A 120 3.26 2.61 -9.68
N LEU A 121 2.85 3.87 -9.42
CA LEU A 121 1.77 4.17 -8.48
C LEU A 121 0.46 3.49 -8.89
N ASN A 122 0.06 3.65 -10.15
CA ASN A 122 -1.16 3.04 -10.67
C ASN A 122 -1.07 1.51 -10.68
N ARG A 123 0.10 0.96 -11.03
CA ARG A 123 0.34 -0.49 -10.99
C ARG A 123 0.24 -1.03 -9.55
N THR A 124 0.79 -0.30 -8.58
CA THR A 124 0.73 -0.68 -7.16
C THR A 124 -0.71 -0.65 -6.64
N ILE A 125 -1.47 0.40 -6.93
CA ILE A 125 -2.89 0.50 -6.57
C ILE A 125 -3.69 -0.66 -7.18
N ASN A 126 -3.48 -0.95 -8.47
CA ASN A 126 -4.16 -2.05 -9.15
C ASN A 126 -3.74 -3.43 -8.61
N SER A 127 -2.48 -3.62 -8.19
CA SER A 127 -2.03 -4.87 -7.59
C SER A 127 -2.60 -5.06 -6.18
N MET A 128 -2.70 -4.00 -5.38
CA MET A 128 -3.40 -4.01 -4.09
C MET A 128 -4.87 -4.36 -4.24
N LYS A 129 -5.55 -3.76 -5.22
CA LYS A 129 -6.96 -4.05 -5.52
C LYS A 129 -7.15 -5.52 -5.87
N ARG A 130 -6.33 -6.06 -6.78
CA ARG A 130 -6.36 -7.49 -7.16
C ARG A 130 -6.03 -8.41 -5.98
N ALA A 131 -5.06 -8.04 -5.13
CA ALA A 131 -4.74 -8.80 -3.93
C ALA A 131 -5.95 -8.88 -2.99
N LYS A 132 -6.62 -7.74 -2.75
CA LYS A 132 -7.85 -7.69 -1.94
C LYS A 132 -8.97 -8.55 -2.54
N GLU A 133 -9.20 -8.48 -3.84
CA GLU A 133 -10.18 -9.30 -4.54
C GLU A 133 -9.87 -10.81 -4.39
N THR A 134 -8.61 -11.21 -4.57
CA THR A 134 -8.17 -12.60 -4.41
C THR A 134 -8.43 -13.12 -2.99
N VAL A 135 -8.10 -12.32 -1.96
CA VAL A 135 -8.36 -12.67 -0.57
C VAL A 135 -9.86 -12.80 -0.30
N THR A 136 -10.65 -11.84 -0.80
CA THR A 136 -12.10 -11.85 -0.64
C THR A 136 -12.73 -13.09 -1.27
N ILE A 137 -12.38 -13.42 -2.52
CA ILE A 137 -12.89 -14.60 -3.22
C ILE A 137 -12.51 -15.88 -2.47
N ALA A 138 -11.23 -16.01 -2.05
CA ALA A 138 -10.78 -17.18 -1.29
C ALA A 138 -11.57 -17.34 0.03
N THR A 139 -11.80 -16.24 0.74
CA THR A 139 -12.56 -16.25 2.01
C THR A 139 -14.02 -16.68 1.80
N ILE A 140 -14.70 -16.10 0.82
CA ILE A 140 -16.12 -16.42 0.52
C ILE A 140 -16.23 -17.88 0.06
N THR A 141 -15.34 -18.33 -0.83
CA THR A 141 -15.34 -19.72 -1.32
C THR A 141 -15.11 -20.71 -0.18
N THR A 142 -14.14 -20.45 0.69
CA THR A 142 -13.86 -21.30 1.85
C THR A 142 -15.03 -21.35 2.82
N ALA A 143 -15.63 -20.20 3.15
CA ALA A 143 -16.80 -20.13 4.01
C ALA A 143 -18.01 -20.87 3.41
N GLY A 144 -18.25 -20.72 2.11
CA GLY A 144 -19.32 -21.45 1.40
C GLY A 144 -19.11 -22.97 1.42
N LEU A 145 -17.90 -23.44 1.18
CA LEU A 145 -17.56 -24.86 1.22
C LEU A 145 -17.70 -25.44 2.65
N MET A 146 -17.26 -24.70 3.67
CA MET A 146 -17.45 -25.10 5.07
C MET A 146 -18.93 -25.21 5.45
N ALA A 147 -19.74 -24.24 5.05
CA ALA A 147 -21.18 -24.25 5.30
C ALA A 147 -21.88 -25.44 4.59
N ALA A 148 -21.51 -25.70 3.33
CA ALA A 148 -22.05 -26.81 2.56
C ALA A 148 -21.66 -28.17 3.17
N SER A 149 -20.41 -28.37 3.58
CA SER A 149 -19.94 -29.60 4.24
C SER A 149 -20.72 -29.85 5.54
N LYS A 150 -20.91 -28.80 6.35
CA LYS A 150 -21.68 -28.89 7.59
C LYS A 150 -23.16 -29.23 7.34
N ALA A 151 -23.76 -28.61 6.33
CA ALA A 151 -25.16 -28.89 5.95
C ALA A 151 -25.35 -30.33 5.44
N ALA A 152 -24.32 -30.91 4.80
CA ALA A 152 -24.29 -32.28 4.33
C ALA A 152 -23.91 -33.32 5.41
N GLY A 153 -23.67 -32.88 6.67
CA GLY A 153 -23.22 -33.75 7.75
C GLY A 153 -21.85 -34.37 7.56
N LEU A 154 -21.00 -33.75 6.70
CA LEU A 154 -19.65 -34.18 6.43
C LEU A 154 -18.66 -33.43 7.33
N ASP A 155 -17.62 -34.14 7.78
CA ASP A 155 -16.49 -33.49 8.43
C ASP A 155 -15.82 -32.52 7.45
N THR A 156 -15.44 -31.34 7.94
CA THR A 156 -14.78 -30.33 7.10
C THR A 156 -13.42 -30.87 6.62
N PRO A 157 -13.24 -31.14 5.33
CA PRO A 157 -11.96 -31.64 4.84
C PRO A 157 -10.82 -30.69 5.18
N SER A 158 -9.70 -31.21 5.71
CA SER A 158 -8.53 -30.41 6.07
C SER A 158 -7.98 -29.56 4.91
N GLY A 159 -8.27 -29.95 3.68
CA GLY A 159 -7.95 -29.19 2.48
C GLY A 159 -8.71 -27.87 2.36
N ILE A 160 -9.95 -27.77 2.85
CA ILE A 160 -10.75 -26.52 2.80
C ILE A 160 -10.12 -25.48 3.73
N ALA A 161 -9.68 -25.86 4.92
CA ALA A 161 -8.98 -24.95 5.85
C ALA A 161 -7.68 -24.39 5.25
N LYS A 162 -6.96 -25.21 4.46
CA LYS A 162 -5.76 -24.75 3.75
C LYS A 162 -6.05 -23.71 2.67
N LEU A 163 -7.20 -23.78 2.00
CA LEU A 163 -7.60 -22.77 1.00
C LEU A 163 -7.75 -21.37 1.62
N ALA A 164 -8.21 -21.27 2.87
CA ALA A 164 -8.32 -19.99 3.57
C ALA A 164 -6.96 -19.29 3.74
N THR A 165 -5.88 -20.04 3.89
CA THR A 165 -4.52 -19.50 4.10
C THR A 165 -3.77 -19.29 2.78
N LEU A 166 -4.12 -20.01 1.71
CA LEU A 166 -3.45 -19.90 0.41
C LEU A 166 -3.74 -18.58 -0.30
N GLY A 167 -5.00 -18.09 -0.24
CA GLY A 167 -5.39 -16.83 -0.89
C GLY A 167 -4.55 -15.63 -0.43
N PRO A 168 -4.46 -15.36 0.89
CA PRO A 168 -3.60 -14.30 1.42
C PRO A 168 -2.12 -14.47 1.05
N SER A 169 -1.57 -15.69 1.15
CA SER A 169 -0.17 -15.97 0.84
C SER A 169 0.18 -15.74 -0.64
N ILE A 170 -0.71 -16.11 -1.55
CA ILE A 170 -0.54 -15.87 -2.99
C ILE A 170 -0.62 -14.38 -3.30
N ALA A 171 -1.60 -13.68 -2.73
CA ALA A 171 -1.80 -12.25 -2.92
C ALA A 171 -0.57 -11.46 -2.43
N GLU A 172 -0.06 -11.78 -1.25
CA GLU A 172 1.12 -11.17 -0.65
C GLU A 172 2.38 -11.41 -1.51
N ARG A 173 2.62 -12.65 -1.93
CA ARG A 173 3.77 -13.00 -2.78
C ARG A 173 3.74 -12.27 -4.12
N ASN A 174 2.57 -12.16 -4.75
CA ASN A 174 2.40 -11.44 -6.01
C ASN A 174 2.61 -9.94 -5.82
N PHE A 175 2.15 -9.38 -4.72
CA PHE A 175 2.35 -7.98 -4.38
C PHE A 175 3.85 -7.67 -4.22
N TYR A 176 4.59 -8.42 -3.39
CA TYR A 176 6.03 -8.21 -3.21
C TYR A 176 6.86 -8.44 -4.48
N LYS A 177 6.48 -9.41 -5.31
CA LYS A 177 7.13 -9.60 -6.61
C LYS A 177 6.97 -8.36 -7.49
N HIS A 178 5.78 -7.80 -7.52
CA HIS A 178 5.48 -6.62 -8.32
C HIS A 178 6.22 -5.38 -7.82
N THR A 179 6.26 -5.18 -6.49
CA THR A 179 7.01 -4.08 -5.88
C THR A 179 8.49 -4.15 -6.23
N ARG A 180 9.14 -5.31 -6.08
CA ARG A 180 10.56 -5.48 -6.44
C ARG A 180 10.84 -5.22 -7.92
N GLN A 181 9.90 -5.50 -8.81
CA GLN A 181 10.06 -5.20 -10.24
C GLN A 181 9.99 -3.70 -10.50
N ASN A 182 9.10 -2.99 -9.80
CA ASN A 182 9.00 -1.55 -9.89
C ASN A 182 10.27 -0.85 -9.42
N GLU A 183 10.85 -1.30 -8.28
CA GLU A 183 12.12 -0.78 -7.76
C GLU A 183 13.26 -0.97 -8.76
N LYS A 184 13.43 -2.19 -9.29
CA LYS A 184 14.47 -2.46 -10.30
C LYS A 184 14.32 -1.60 -11.55
N TYR A 185 13.08 -1.33 -11.95
CA TYR A 185 12.85 -0.43 -13.08
C TYR A 185 13.22 1.02 -12.72
N ALA A 186 12.82 1.50 -11.56
CA ALA A 186 13.14 2.86 -11.11
C ALA A 186 14.65 3.07 -10.95
N ASP A 187 15.37 2.09 -10.39
CA ASP A 187 16.85 2.11 -10.31
C ASP A 187 17.50 2.19 -11.68
N ALA A 188 17.08 1.32 -12.62
CA ALA A 188 17.62 1.32 -13.97
C ALA A 188 17.32 2.64 -14.71
N ALA A 189 16.11 3.15 -14.58
CA ALA A 189 15.68 4.41 -15.16
C ALA A 189 16.48 5.59 -14.58
N ALA A 190 16.72 5.62 -13.25
CA ALA A 190 17.53 6.64 -12.62
C ALA A 190 18.95 6.71 -13.20
N ILE A 191 19.59 5.56 -13.38
CA ILE A 191 20.92 5.47 -13.98
C ILE A 191 20.90 5.98 -15.43
N GLU A 192 19.92 5.57 -16.21
CA GLU A 192 19.74 6.00 -17.60
C GLU A 192 19.55 7.52 -17.68
N TYR A 193 18.64 8.07 -16.86
CA TYR A 193 18.35 9.50 -16.88
C TYR A 193 19.52 10.35 -16.42
N MET A 194 20.20 9.96 -15.34
CA MET A 194 21.39 10.63 -14.85
C MET A 194 22.51 10.63 -15.91
N THR A 195 22.73 9.50 -16.56
CA THR A 195 23.72 9.35 -17.63
C THR A 195 23.38 10.26 -18.82
N ALA A 196 22.13 10.29 -19.25
CA ALA A 196 21.66 11.09 -20.38
C ALA A 196 21.83 12.62 -20.14
N VAL A 197 21.78 13.05 -18.88
CA VAL A 197 22.01 14.46 -18.50
C VAL A 197 23.47 14.74 -18.08
N ASN A 198 24.41 13.82 -18.34
CA ASN A 198 25.82 13.91 -18.00
C ASN A 198 26.09 14.16 -16.50
N ARG A 199 25.29 13.55 -15.63
CA ARG A 199 25.48 13.56 -14.18
C ARG A 199 25.99 12.22 -13.69
N SER A 200 26.95 12.25 -12.74
CA SER A 200 27.47 11.03 -12.13
C SER A 200 26.43 10.41 -11.18
N CYS A 201 26.22 9.11 -11.31
CA CYS A 201 25.48 8.30 -10.32
C CYS A 201 26.39 7.81 -9.18
N ILE A 202 27.69 8.09 -9.24
CA ILE A 202 28.71 7.68 -8.28
C ILE A 202 29.07 8.90 -7.45
N PRO A 203 29.00 8.80 -6.09
CA PRO A 203 29.42 9.87 -5.20
C PRO A 203 30.93 10.13 -5.28
#